data_8715d681a4238013ba27348514c3b639
#
_entry.id   8715d681a4238013ba27348514c3b639
#
_cell.length_a   1.000
_cell.length_b   1.000
_cell.length_c   1.000
_cell.angle_alpha   90.00
_cell.angle_beta   90.00
_cell.angle_gamma   90.00
#
_symmetry.space_group_name_H-M   'P 1'
#
loop_
_entity.id
_entity.type
_entity.pdbx_description
1 polymer ?
#
loop_
_entity_poly.entity_id
_entity_poly.type
_entity_poly.pdbx_seq_one_letter_code
_entity_poly.pdbx_strand_id
1 'polypeptide(L)'
;MPYREELPYDEGLDNTIPFLNEGYLYITNRRNRFNRDMFKTRLLGGKQVICMAGKEAAEVFYDNEKFKRHGAAPNKVLHTLFGQDGVQTLDGEAHAHRKTMFMNLMTKDSLTEIADLVEEEWKHALTIWEQEEQIELYEEAKKILTKAICRWTGVPTDGVDMDKLSEQLGDMYEAAEKIGMKHFKGELSRKKTEKWLMNMTASIREGKQITGEHTPLYNIATHRDINGDLLDEKVVAVEVLNLLRPTVAISVYIALSALALHDYPEAKEKLVDADAVAYKRFVQETRRYYPFFPVAPAIVKQDFLWDGYDFKEGTLVLLDLYGNNHHPELWNEPNEFIPERFKDWDKSPFDFIPQGGGDYITGHRCAGEWLTISVMQRCINIMVNKMDYIVPEQDLSLSMKKMPSIPKSGFILEHVRRK
;
A
#
# COMPACT_ATOMS: atom_id res chain seq x y z
N MET A 1 3.61 38.04 -20.48
CA MET A 1 3.02 36.69 -20.47
C MET A 1 4.05 35.82 -19.80
N PRO A 2 3.70 34.92 -18.86
CA PRO A 2 4.67 33.97 -18.33
C PRO A 2 5.23 33.13 -19.49
N TYR A 3 6.52 32.88 -19.46
CA TYR A 3 7.19 32.07 -20.45
C TYR A 3 6.58 30.68 -20.43
N ARG A 4 6.06 30.20 -21.56
CA ARG A 4 5.50 28.84 -21.69
C ARG A 4 6.59 27.95 -22.26
N GLU A 5 6.99 26.95 -21.49
CA GLU A 5 7.87 25.88 -21.96
C GLU A 5 7.05 24.67 -22.43
N GLU A 6 7.57 23.93 -23.40
CA GLU A 6 7.00 22.65 -23.76
C GLU A 6 7.64 21.55 -22.91
N LEU A 7 6.81 20.72 -22.26
CA LEU A 7 7.30 19.54 -21.57
C LEU A 7 7.99 18.59 -22.54
N PRO A 8 9.14 17.99 -22.16
CA PRO A 8 9.71 16.89 -22.92
C PRO A 8 8.65 15.84 -23.24
N TYR A 9 8.73 15.27 -24.41
CA TYR A 9 7.76 14.29 -24.87
C TYR A 9 8.43 12.92 -25.09
N ASP A 10 7.92 11.88 -24.41
CA ASP A 10 8.31 10.50 -24.66
C ASP A 10 7.58 10.01 -25.92
N GLU A 11 8.34 9.94 -27.02
CA GLU A 11 7.82 9.63 -28.36
C GLU A 11 7.15 8.25 -28.38
N GLY A 12 6.06 8.15 -29.14
CA GLY A 12 5.29 6.91 -29.31
C GLY A 12 3.80 7.19 -29.46
N LEU A 13 3.11 6.31 -30.18
CA LEU A 13 1.64 6.36 -30.31
C LEU A 13 0.95 5.91 -29.01
N ASP A 14 1.56 4.92 -28.34
CA ASP A 14 1.12 4.39 -27.05
C ASP A 14 2.29 3.70 -26.33
N ASN A 15 2.71 4.24 -25.23
CA ASN A 15 3.81 3.75 -24.39
C ASN A 15 3.33 2.84 -23.23
N THR A 16 2.12 2.29 -23.30
CA THR A 16 1.59 1.37 -22.28
C THR A 16 2.45 0.12 -22.15
N ILE A 17 2.92 -0.46 -23.26
CA ILE A 17 3.80 -1.64 -23.20
C ILE A 17 5.16 -1.31 -22.57
N PRO A 18 5.89 -0.25 -22.97
CA PRO A 18 7.06 0.22 -22.25
C PRO A 18 6.79 0.48 -20.75
N PHE A 19 5.68 1.16 -20.41
CA PHE A 19 5.29 1.41 -19.00
C PHE A 19 5.17 0.11 -18.21
N LEU A 20 4.49 -0.89 -18.72
CA LEU A 20 4.35 -2.21 -18.06
C LEU A 20 5.67 -2.98 -18.00
N ASN A 21 6.52 -2.88 -19.02
CA ASN A 21 7.79 -3.59 -19.09
C ASN A 21 8.89 -2.99 -18.20
N GLU A 22 8.86 -1.69 -17.95
CA GLU A 22 9.80 -1.00 -17.08
C GLU A 22 9.28 -0.89 -15.63
N GLY A 23 7.97 -0.94 -15.45
CA GLY A 23 7.31 -0.97 -14.14
C GLY A 23 7.70 0.22 -13.26
N TYR A 24 8.32 -0.05 -12.11
CA TYR A 24 8.75 0.98 -11.14
C TYR A 24 9.75 1.98 -11.70
N LEU A 25 10.49 1.64 -12.74
CA LEU A 25 11.55 2.49 -13.29
C LEU A 25 11.11 3.34 -14.49
N TYR A 26 9.88 3.19 -14.99
CA TYR A 26 9.43 3.86 -16.20
C TYR A 26 9.60 5.39 -16.13
N ILE A 27 9.09 6.03 -15.08
CA ILE A 27 9.18 7.49 -14.94
C ILE A 27 10.61 7.91 -14.64
N THR A 28 11.29 7.24 -13.73
CA THR A 28 12.70 7.50 -13.38
C THR A 28 13.62 7.43 -14.61
N ASN A 29 13.44 6.44 -15.51
CA ASN A 29 14.24 6.31 -16.73
C ASN A 29 14.05 7.52 -17.67
N ARG A 30 12.79 8.01 -17.82
CA ARG A 30 12.52 9.20 -18.65
C ARG A 30 13.02 10.47 -18.00
N ARG A 31 12.83 10.64 -16.69
CA ARG A 31 13.39 11.74 -15.92
C ARG A 31 14.89 11.85 -16.16
N ASN A 32 15.63 10.76 -16.03
CA ASN A 32 17.07 10.73 -16.26
C ASN A 32 17.45 11.04 -17.72
N ARG A 33 16.70 10.48 -18.69
CA ARG A 33 16.92 10.74 -20.12
C ARG A 33 16.69 12.19 -20.51
N PHE A 34 15.64 12.83 -19.97
CA PHE A 34 15.28 14.21 -20.27
C PHE A 34 15.98 15.22 -19.37
N ASN A 35 16.60 14.78 -18.27
CA ASN A 35 17.11 15.63 -17.20
C ASN A 35 16.03 16.62 -16.71
N ARG A 36 14.81 16.13 -16.50
CA ARG A 36 13.64 16.89 -16.09
C ARG A 36 12.70 16.00 -15.26
N ASP A 37 12.11 16.55 -14.21
CA ASP A 37 11.19 15.84 -13.32
C ASP A 37 9.78 15.72 -13.89
N MET A 38 9.51 16.33 -15.03
CA MET A 38 8.24 16.24 -15.73
C MET A 38 8.41 15.95 -17.21
N PHE A 39 7.50 15.16 -17.76
CA PHE A 39 7.41 14.91 -19.19
C PHE A 39 5.99 14.47 -19.61
N LYS A 40 5.69 14.59 -20.88
CA LYS A 40 4.47 14.07 -21.51
C LYS A 40 4.73 12.71 -22.14
N THR A 41 3.72 11.84 -22.08
CA THR A 41 3.71 10.55 -22.77
C THR A 41 2.29 10.20 -23.21
N ARG A 42 2.12 9.08 -23.91
CA ARG A 42 0.80 8.51 -24.24
C ARG A 42 0.69 7.11 -23.65
N LEU A 43 -0.37 6.86 -22.88
CA LEU A 43 -0.67 5.58 -22.26
C LEU A 43 -2.15 5.21 -22.49
N LEU A 44 -2.50 3.96 -22.15
CA LEU A 44 -3.89 3.48 -22.09
C LEU A 44 -4.69 3.71 -23.40
N GLY A 45 -4.12 3.31 -24.51
CA GLY A 45 -4.74 3.51 -25.83
C GLY A 45 -4.43 4.88 -26.44
N GLY A 46 -3.27 5.45 -26.16
CA GLY A 46 -2.79 6.71 -26.73
C GLY A 46 -3.31 7.97 -26.02
N LYS A 47 -3.88 7.84 -24.82
CA LYS A 47 -4.27 9.01 -23.98
C LYS A 47 -3.03 9.79 -23.56
N GLN A 48 -3.10 11.11 -23.68
CA GLN A 48 -2.03 11.98 -23.19
C GLN A 48 -1.96 11.92 -21.65
N VAL A 49 -0.76 11.77 -21.14
CA VAL A 49 -0.45 11.66 -19.70
C VAL A 49 0.74 12.57 -19.39
N ILE A 50 0.69 13.24 -18.24
CA ILE A 50 1.84 13.93 -17.67
C ILE A 50 2.40 13.04 -16.56
N CYS A 51 3.68 12.74 -16.62
CA CYS A 51 4.41 12.08 -15.54
C CYS A 51 5.24 13.12 -14.79
N MET A 52 5.28 13.01 -13.46
CA MET A 52 6.00 13.96 -12.62
C MET A 52 6.63 13.28 -11.40
N ALA A 53 7.75 13.85 -10.93
CA ALA A 53 8.52 13.42 -9.78
C ALA A 53 9.08 14.64 -9.03
N GLY A 54 9.64 14.43 -7.83
CA GLY A 54 10.22 15.49 -7.01
C GLY A 54 9.24 16.01 -5.95
N LYS A 55 9.79 16.72 -4.97
CA LYS A 55 9.05 17.24 -3.80
C LYS A 55 7.98 18.25 -4.21
N GLU A 56 8.35 19.24 -5.02
CA GLU A 56 7.46 20.29 -5.50
C GLU A 56 6.34 19.71 -6.39
N ALA A 57 6.68 18.71 -7.19
CA ALA A 57 5.68 17.98 -7.99
C ALA A 57 4.70 17.20 -7.10
N ALA A 58 5.19 16.56 -6.05
CA ALA A 58 4.33 15.89 -5.07
C ALA A 58 3.43 16.91 -4.33
N GLU A 59 3.96 18.07 -3.95
CA GLU A 59 3.19 19.12 -3.28
C GLU A 59 2.02 19.60 -4.14
N VAL A 60 2.27 19.93 -5.41
CA VAL A 60 1.20 20.37 -6.31
C VAL A 60 0.23 19.24 -6.65
N PHE A 61 0.71 17.99 -6.76
CA PHE A 61 -0.13 16.81 -7.05
C PHE A 61 -1.16 16.52 -5.94
N TYR A 62 -0.83 16.81 -4.68
CA TYR A 62 -1.74 16.64 -3.55
C TYR A 62 -2.59 17.88 -3.25
N ASP A 63 -2.56 18.91 -4.09
CA ASP A 63 -3.46 20.05 -4.03
C ASP A 63 -4.85 19.65 -4.60
N ASN A 64 -5.84 19.55 -3.72
CA ASN A 64 -7.21 19.15 -4.05
C ASN A 64 -7.96 20.18 -4.90
N GLU A 65 -7.46 21.42 -5.04
CA GLU A 65 -8.03 22.41 -5.94
C GLU A 65 -7.55 22.19 -7.39
N LYS A 66 -6.41 21.56 -7.57
CA LYS A 66 -5.81 21.28 -8.89
C LYS A 66 -6.12 19.88 -9.40
N PHE A 67 -6.22 18.90 -8.50
CA PHE A 67 -6.34 17.50 -8.87
C PHE A 67 -7.51 16.80 -8.17
N LYS A 68 -8.08 15.82 -8.88
CA LYS A 68 -9.10 14.90 -8.37
C LYS A 68 -8.68 13.45 -8.59
N ARG A 69 -9.21 12.54 -7.76
CA ARG A 69 -8.96 11.09 -7.83
C ARG A 69 -10.07 10.34 -8.55
N HIS A 70 -11.27 10.91 -8.57
CA HIS A 70 -12.40 10.31 -9.28
C HIS A 70 -12.07 10.12 -10.77
N GLY A 71 -12.20 8.87 -11.25
CA GLY A 71 -11.91 8.49 -12.64
C GLY A 71 -10.43 8.37 -13.01
N ALA A 72 -9.49 8.59 -12.07
CA ALA A 72 -8.05 8.50 -12.35
C ALA A 72 -7.54 7.06 -12.43
N ALA A 73 -8.06 6.17 -11.58
CA ALA A 73 -7.66 4.76 -11.57
C ALA A 73 -8.29 3.99 -12.74
N PRO A 74 -7.51 3.15 -13.45
CA PRO A 74 -8.06 2.27 -14.50
C PRO A 74 -9.09 1.29 -13.91
N ASN A 75 -10.13 0.95 -14.68
CA ASN A 75 -11.19 0.01 -14.27
C ASN A 75 -10.62 -1.33 -13.75
N LYS A 76 -9.54 -1.84 -14.34
CA LYS A 76 -8.88 -3.07 -13.88
C LYS A 76 -8.41 -2.96 -12.43
N VAL A 77 -7.86 -1.82 -12.04
CA VAL A 77 -7.40 -1.55 -10.68
C VAL A 77 -8.58 -1.39 -9.74
N LEU A 78 -9.67 -0.75 -10.19
CA LEU A 78 -10.89 -0.65 -9.41
C LEU A 78 -11.51 -2.03 -9.15
N HIS A 79 -11.57 -2.90 -10.16
CA HIS A 79 -12.21 -4.22 -10.02
C HIS A 79 -11.44 -5.21 -9.14
N THR A 80 -10.16 -5.01 -8.93
CA THR A 80 -9.34 -5.89 -8.10
C THR A 80 -8.87 -5.23 -6.81
N LEU A 81 -8.33 -4.01 -6.89
CA LEU A 81 -7.63 -3.37 -5.79
C LEU A 81 -8.50 -2.41 -4.97
N PHE A 82 -9.10 -1.38 -5.57
CA PHE A 82 -9.75 -0.30 -4.81
C PHE A 82 -11.24 -0.52 -4.53
N GLY A 83 -11.96 -1.22 -5.43
CA GLY A 83 -13.42 -1.25 -5.44
C GLY A 83 -14.04 -0.01 -6.09
N GLN A 84 -15.34 -0.06 -6.25
CA GLN A 84 -16.13 1.05 -6.76
C GLN A 84 -16.68 1.86 -5.59
N ASP A 85 -16.70 3.18 -5.69
CA ASP A 85 -17.26 4.10 -4.71
C ASP A 85 -16.61 4.05 -3.30
N GLY A 86 -15.43 3.43 -3.20
CA GLY A 86 -14.60 3.46 -2.00
C GLY A 86 -13.88 4.80 -1.83
N VAL A 87 -13.37 5.05 -0.61
CA VAL A 87 -12.74 6.30 -0.21
C VAL A 87 -11.65 6.78 -1.18
N GLN A 88 -10.91 5.88 -1.83
CA GLN A 88 -9.84 6.23 -2.77
C GLN A 88 -10.34 6.87 -4.07
N THR A 89 -11.63 6.75 -4.37
CA THR A 89 -12.27 7.26 -5.60
C THR A 89 -13.11 8.50 -5.35
N LEU A 90 -13.20 8.96 -4.12
CA LEU A 90 -13.93 10.16 -3.71
C LEU A 90 -13.02 11.39 -3.75
N ASP A 91 -13.62 12.57 -3.85
CA ASP A 91 -12.95 13.87 -3.79
C ASP A 91 -13.70 14.83 -2.86
N GLY A 92 -13.06 15.95 -2.47
CA GLY A 92 -13.66 17.03 -1.71
C GLY A 92 -14.22 16.61 -0.35
N GLU A 93 -15.38 17.16 0.01
CA GLU A 93 -16.02 16.93 1.32
C GLU A 93 -16.43 15.47 1.53
N ALA A 94 -16.91 14.79 0.48
CA ALA A 94 -17.27 13.37 0.56
C ALA A 94 -16.04 12.50 0.88
N HIS A 95 -14.88 12.80 0.28
CA HIS A 95 -13.63 12.14 0.63
C HIS A 95 -13.23 12.43 2.07
N ALA A 96 -13.20 13.70 2.49
CA ALA A 96 -12.78 14.08 3.84
C ALA A 96 -13.66 13.44 4.92
N HIS A 97 -14.98 13.42 4.70
CA HIS A 97 -15.93 12.77 5.60
C HIS A 97 -15.67 11.26 5.70
N ARG A 98 -15.52 10.57 4.56
CA ARG A 98 -15.23 9.12 4.52
C ARG A 98 -13.85 8.81 5.10
N LYS A 99 -12.85 9.65 4.84
CA LYS A 99 -11.51 9.56 5.41
C LYS A 99 -11.53 9.64 6.94
N THR A 100 -12.35 10.53 7.50
CA THR A 100 -12.51 10.68 8.95
C THR A 100 -12.99 9.39 9.61
N MET A 101 -13.89 8.65 8.96
CA MET A 101 -14.30 7.31 9.43
C MET A 101 -13.10 6.39 9.65
N PHE A 102 -12.18 6.31 8.69
CA PHE A 102 -10.95 5.51 8.84
C PHE A 102 -10.00 6.09 9.88
N MET A 103 -9.83 7.43 9.93
CA MET A 103 -8.92 8.06 10.89
C MET A 103 -9.35 7.82 12.34
N ASN A 104 -10.65 7.75 12.62
CA ASN A 104 -11.20 7.41 13.92
C ASN A 104 -10.85 5.99 14.37
N LEU A 105 -10.54 5.09 13.44
CA LEU A 105 -10.06 3.73 13.72
C LEU A 105 -8.54 3.66 13.96
N MET A 106 -7.79 4.68 13.56
CA MET A 106 -6.31 4.70 13.61
C MET A 106 -5.77 5.39 14.88
N THR A 107 -6.42 5.15 16.02
CA THR A 107 -5.94 5.64 17.33
C THR A 107 -4.69 4.88 17.79
N LYS A 108 -3.92 5.47 18.71
CA LYS A 108 -2.72 4.82 19.25
C LYS A 108 -3.02 3.47 19.88
N ASP A 109 -4.11 3.37 20.64
CA ASP A 109 -4.51 2.13 21.32
C ASP A 109 -4.91 1.07 20.31
N SER A 110 -5.69 1.45 19.31
CA SER A 110 -6.12 0.58 18.22
C SER A 110 -4.94 0.06 17.37
N LEU A 111 -3.94 0.92 17.12
CA LEU A 111 -2.70 0.52 16.43
C LEU A 111 -1.84 -0.43 17.30
N THR A 112 -1.87 -0.27 18.60
CA THR A 112 -1.21 -1.20 19.53
C THR A 112 -1.93 -2.54 19.53
N GLU A 113 -3.26 -2.53 19.60
CA GLU A 113 -4.09 -3.73 19.58
C GLU A 113 -3.85 -4.60 18.35
N ILE A 114 -3.89 -4.03 17.14
CA ILE A 114 -3.62 -4.82 15.92
C ILE A 114 -2.18 -5.37 15.90
N ALA A 115 -1.19 -4.63 16.38
CA ALA A 115 0.18 -5.11 16.45
C ALA A 115 0.33 -6.26 17.48
N ASP A 116 -0.39 -6.21 18.59
CA ASP A 116 -0.42 -7.29 19.59
C ASP A 116 -1.12 -8.54 19.05
N LEU A 117 -2.24 -8.37 18.32
CA LEU A 117 -2.91 -9.46 17.64
C LEU A 117 -2.00 -10.14 16.59
N VAL A 118 -1.24 -9.36 15.83
CA VAL A 118 -0.25 -9.90 14.88
C VAL A 118 0.83 -10.69 15.62
N GLU A 119 1.32 -10.19 16.78
CA GLU A 119 2.30 -10.93 17.58
C GLU A 119 1.73 -12.24 18.13
N GLU A 120 0.48 -12.25 18.60
CA GLU A 120 -0.19 -13.47 19.05
C GLU A 120 -0.29 -14.51 17.94
N GLU A 121 -0.78 -14.12 16.75
CA GLU A 121 -0.88 -15.02 15.60
C GLU A 121 0.50 -15.51 15.13
N TRP A 122 1.52 -14.67 15.22
CA TRP A 122 2.90 -15.07 14.92
C TRP A 122 3.42 -16.11 15.91
N LYS A 123 3.21 -15.91 17.23
CA LYS A 123 3.57 -16.89 18.25
C LYS A 123 2.87 -18.23 18.02
N HIS A 124 1.59 -18.19 17.60
CA HIS A 124 0.87 -19.40 17.24
C HIS A 124 1.48 -20.08 15.99
N ALA A 125 1.78 -19.31 14.96
CA ALA A 125 2.44 -19.82 13.75
C ALA A 125 3.81 -20.46 14.07
N LEU A 126 4.61 -19.85 14.96
CA LEU A 126 5.90 -20.42 15.39
C LEU A 126 5.76 -21.83 15.96
N THR A 127 4.66 -22.15 16.69
CA THR A 127 4.46 -23.52 17.21
C THR A 127 4.29 -24.55 16.09
N ILE A 128 3.78 -24.13 14.94
CA ILE A 128 3.61 -24.96 13.75
C ILE A 128 4.94 -25.05 12.99
N TRP A 129 5.58 -23.91 12.75
CA TRP A 129 6.82 -23.81 11.97
C TRP A 129 7.99 -24.57 12.59
N GLU A 130 8.00 -24.73 13.93
CA GLU A 130 8.98 -25.57 14.64
C GLU A 130 8.91 -27.04 14.25
N GLN A 131 7.81 -27.49 13.65
CA GLN A 131 7.60 -28.86 13.17
C GLN A 131 7.77 -28.99 11.66
N GLU A 132 7.91 -27.88 10.94
CA GLU A 132 8.09 -27.86 9.50
C GLU A 132 9.58 -27.78 9.14
N GLU A 133 9.96 -28.40 8.03
CA GLU A 133 11.32 -28.33 7.52
C GLU A 133 11.65 -26.92 7.03
N GLN A 134 10.70 -26.31 6.33
CA GLN A 134 10.81 -24.97 5.79
C GLN A 134 9.44 -24.28 5.68
N ILE A 135 9.46 -22.95 5.67
CA ILE A 135 8.27 -22.11 5.43
C ILE A 135 8.58 -21.04 4.39
N GLU A 136 7.55 -20.59 3.66
CA GLU A 136 7.59 -19.40 2.82
C GLU A 136 7.04 -18.21 3.59
N LEU A 137 7.90 -17.30 4.01
CA LEU A 137 7.54 -16.20 4.92
C LEU A 137 6.43 -15.31 4.37
N TYR A 138 6.44 -15.03 3.06
CA TYR A 138 5.41 -14.19 2.43
C TYR A 138 4.00 -14.80 2.58
N GLU A 139 3.86 -16.09 2.29
CA GLU A 139 2.58 -16.80 2.42
C GLU A 139 2.13 -16.92 3.88
N GLU A 140 3.04 -17.25 4.78
CA GLU A 140 2.75 -17.32 6.20
C GLU A 140 2.37 -15.96 6.80
N ALA A 141 3.05 -14.88 6.41
CA ALA A 141 2.69 -13.53 6.82
C ALA A 141 1.29 -13.13 6.35
N LYS A 142 0.85 -13.53 5.14
CA LYS A 142 -0.53 -13.31 4.68
C LYS A 142 -1.54 -13.99 5.61
N LYS A 143 -1.30 -15.23 6.01
CA LYS A 143 -2.19 -15.99 6.92
C LYS A 143 -2.27 -15.33 8.30
N ILE A 144 -1.12 -14.96 8.89
CA ILE A 144 -1.03 -14.26 10.17
C ILE A 144 -1.82 -12.95 10.12
N LEU A 145 -1.56 -12.12 9.11
CA LEU A 145 -2.22 -10.83 8.96
C LEU A 145 -3.73 -10.97 8.72
N THR A 146 -4.16 -12.00 7.98
CA THR A 146 -5.57 -12.27 7.74
C THR A 146 -6.30 -12.58 9.06
N LYS A 147 -5.74 -13.45 9.89
CA LYS A 147 -6.32 -13.79 11.19
C LYS A 147 -6.37 -12.57 12.11
N ALA A 148 -5.25 -11.85 12.23
CA ALA A 148 -5.15 -10.67 13.07
C ALA A 148 -6.13 -9.56 12.66
N ILE A 149 -6.23 -9.26 11.35
CA ILE A 149 -7.12 -8.18 10.89
C ILE A 149 -8.60 -8.56 11.00
N CYS A 150 -8.98 -9.81 10.80
CA CYS A 150 -10.36 -10.25 11.03
C CYS A 150 -10.74 -10.10 12.49
N ARG A 151 -9.87 -10.49 13.42
CA ARG A 151 -10.07 -10.28 14.86
C ARG A 151 -10.22 -8.80 15.20
N TRP A 152 -9.30 -7.97 14.73
CA TRP A 152 -9.30 -6.53 15.00
C TRP A 152 -10.52 -5.83 14.40
N THR A 153 -10.93 -6.19 13.19
CA THR A 153 -12.13 -5.60 12.55
C THR A 153 -13.43 -6.10 13.15
N GLY A 154 -13.41 -7.18 13.92
CA GLY A 154 -14.61 -7.86 14.43
C GLY A 154 -15.37 -8.63 13.33
N VAL A 155 -14.70 -9.00 12.25
CA VAL A 155 -15.27 -9.86 11.21
C VAL A 155 -15.38 -11.29 11.75
N PRO A 156 -16.59 -11.86 11.85
CA PRO A 156 -16.77 -13.23 12.32
C PRO A 156 -16.10 -14.24 11.39
N THR A 157 -15.33 -15.16 11.96
CA THR A 157 -14.57 -16.18 11.22
C THR A 157 -15.00 -17.61 11.51
N ASP A 158 -16.04 -17.82 12.29
CA ASP A 158 -16.56 -19.14 12.59
C ASP A 158 -17.03 -19.84 11.31
N GLY A 159 -16.46 -21.03 11.04
CA GLY A 159 -16.72 -21.79 9.82
C GLY A 159 -16.10 -21.23 8.55
N VAL A 160 -15.26 -20.19 8.65
CA VAL A 160 -14.50 -19.62 7.52
C VAL A 160 -13.19 -20.36 7.36
N ASP A 161 -12.89 -20.77 6.13
CA ASP A 161 -11.56 -21.26 5.75
C ASP A 161 -10.60 -20.06 5.66
N MET A 162 -9.80 -19.87 6.71
CA MET A 162 -8.90 -18.72 6.85
C MET A 162 -7.76 -18.73 5.84
N ASP A 163 -7.28 -19.90 5.42
CA ASP A 163 -6.24 -20.01 4.40
C ASP A 163 -6.78 -19.56 3.04
N LYS A 164 -8.00 -19.99 2.72
CA LYS A 164 -8.69 -19.55 1.51
C LYS A 164 -9.01 -18.05 1.53
N LEU A 165 -9.41 -17.50 2.68
CA LEU A 165 -9.64 -16.05 2.81
C LEU A 165 -8.33 -15.28 2.62
N SER A 166 -7.23 -15.76 3.19
CA SER A 166 -5.88 -15.20 3.01
C SER A 166 -5.48 -15.18 1.53
N GLU A 167 -5.69 -16.29 0.82
CA GLU A 167 -5.45 -16.37 -0.63
C GLU A 167 -6.32 -15.37 -1.40
N GLN A 168 -7.62 -15.28 -1.09
CA GLN A 168 -8.53 -14.33 -1.75
C GLN A 168 -8.12 -12.87 -1.54
N LEU A 169 -7.70 -12.49 -0.33
CA LEU A 169 -7.22 -11.14 -0.04
C LEU A 169 -5.91 -10.85 -0.77
N GLY A 170 -5.00 -11.83 -0.85
CA GLY A 170 -3.78 -11.79 -1.64
C GLY A 170 -4.02 -11.60 -3.13
N ASP A 171 -4.90 -12.42 -3.71
CA ASP A 171 -5.27 -12.36 -5.13
C ASP A 171 -5.67 -10.95 -5.60
N MET A 172 -6.31 -10.16 -4.73
CA MET A 172 -6.81 -8.83 -5.09
C MET A 172 -5.70 -7.83 -5.38
N TYR A 173 -4.64 -7.80 -4.57
CA TYR A 173 -3.52 -6.86 -4.81
C TYR A 173 -2.45 -7.45 -5.73
N GLU A 174 -2.29 -8.77 -5.75
CA GLU A 174 -1.37 -9.44 -6.68
C GLU A 174 -1.88 -9.42 -8.14
N ALA A 175 -3.19 -9.27 -8.33
CA ALA A 175 -3.82 -9.23 -9.65
C ALA A 175 -3.94 -7.82 -10.26
N ALA A 176 -3.64 -6.76 -9.51
CA ALA A 176 -3.93 -5.37 -9.89
C ALA A 176 -3.33 -4.96 -11.26
N GLU A 177 -2.14 -5.47 -11.59
CA GLU A 177 -1.46 -5.21 -12.86
C GLU A 177 -1.49 -6.40 -13.83
N LYS A 178 -2.04 -7.55 -13.42
CA LYS A 178 -2.06 -8.76 -14.22
C LYS A 178 -3.08 -8.69 -15.35
N ILE A 179 -2.87 -9.49 -16.38
CA ILE A 179 -3.77 -9.67 -17.52
C ILE A 179 -4.17 -11.15 -17.60
N GLY A 180 -5.39 -11.42 -18.07
CA GLY A 180 -5.87 -12.79 -18.27
C GLY A 180 -6.35 -13.47 -16.98
N MET A 181 -6.04 -14.77 -16.82
CA MET A 181 -6.60 -15.60 -15.74
C MET A 181 -6.31 -15.11 -14.33
N LYS A 182 -5.11 -14.56 -14.08
CA LYS A 182 -4.75 -14.01 -12.75
C LYS A 182 -5.59 -12.78 -12.40
N HIS A 183 -5.83 -11.91 -13.36
CA HIS A 183 -6.73 -10.75 -13.16
C HIS A 183 -8.16 -11.22 -12.85
N PHE A 184 -8.67 -12.18 -13.62
CA PHE A 184 -10.00 -12.75 -13.41
C PHE A 184 -10.13 -13.42 -12.03
N LYS A 185 -9.09 -14.13 -11.57
CA LYS A 185 -9.06 -14.72 -10.22
C LYS A 185 -9.20 -13.64 -9.15
N GLY A 186 -8.43 -12.54 -9.24
CA GLY A 186 -8.52 -11.41 -8.31
C GLY A 186 -9.90 -10.74 -8.30
N GLU A 187 -10.51 -10.55 -9.46
CA GLU A 187 -11.87 -10.00 -9.58
C GLU A 187 -12.91 -10.94 -8.94
N LEU A 188 -12.79 -12.25 -9.17
CA LEU A 188 -13.68 -13.24 -8.59
C LEU A 188 -13.53 -13.32 -7.05
N SER A 189 -12.29 -13.30 -6.56
CA SER A 189 -11.97 -13.28 -5.14
C SER A 189 -12.59 -12.05 -4.48
N ARG A 190 -12.48 -10.88 -5.11
CA ARG A 190 -13.11 -9.66 -4.63
C ARG A 190 -14.63 -9.76 -4.57
N LYS A 191 -15.29 -10.18 -5.65
CA LYS A 191 -16.75 -10.33 -5.70
C LYS A 191 -17.29 -11.25 -4.63
N LYS A 192 -16.58 -12.37 -4.36
CA LYS A 192 -16.96 -13.32 -3.30
C LYS A 192 -16.85 -12.69 -1.92
N THR A 193 -15.74 -12.00 -1.64
CA THR A 193 -15.50 -11.36 -0.36
C THR A 193 -16.46 -10.18 -0.14
N GLU A 194 -16.70 -9.33 -1.14
CA GLU A 194 -17.70 -8.25 -1.06
C GLU A 194 -19.09 -8.82 -0.74
N LYS A 195 -19.53 -9.87 -1.43
CA LYS A 195 -20.83 -10.49 -1.16
C LYS A 195 -20.94 -11.04 0.28
N TRP A 196 -19.88 -11.62 0.78
CA TRP A 196 -19.80 -12.10 2.16
C TRP A 196 -19.93 -10.97 3.18
N LEU A 197 -19.22 -9.86 2.97
CA LEU A 197 -19.27 -8.67 3.80
C LEU A 197 -20.62 -7.92 3.71
N MET A 198 -21.27 -7.89 2.54
CA MET A 198 -22.63 -7.36 2.36
C MET A 198 -23.63 -8.13 3.23
N ASN A 199 -23.56 -9.46 3.26
CA ASN A 199 -24.43 -10.27 4.11
C ASN A 199 -24.23 -9.98 5.60
N MET A 200 -23.00 -9.71 6.04
CA MET A 200 -22.72 -9.29 7.42
C MET A 200 -23.32 -7.91 7.71
N THR A 201 -23.15 -6.97 6.77
CA THR A 201 -23.71 -5.62 6.89
C THR A 201 -25.24 -5.68 7.05
N ALA A 202 -25.93 -6.45 6.22
CA ALA A 202 -27.37 -6.65 6.32
C ALA A 202 -27.75 -7.24 7.70
N SER A 203 -27.04 -8.27 8.17
CA SER A 203 -27.29 -8.88 9.48
C SER A 203 -27.10 -7.89 10.64
N ILE A 204 -26.08 -7.05 10.62
CA ILE A 204 -25.87 -6.00 11.63
C ILE A 204 -27.03 -5.00 11.62
N ARG A 205 -27.47 -4.55 10.45
CA ARG A 205 -28.57 -3.60 10.29
C ARG A 205 -29.94 -4.16 10.68
N GLU A 206 -30.11 -5.48 10.57
CA GLU A 206 -31.28 -6.22 11.06
C GLU A 206 -31.27 -6.42 12.60
N GLY A 207 -30.23 -5.94 13.29
CA GLY A 207 -30.08 -6.06 14.74
C GLY A 207 -29.57 -7.43 15.21
N LYS A 208 -29.06 -8.26 14.32
CA LYS A 208 -28.36 -9.50 14.69
C LYS A 208 -26.98 -9.15 15.27
N GLN A 209 -26.71 -9.62 16.47
CA GLN A 209 -25.43 -9.36 17.16
C GLN A 209 -24.33 -10.32 16.67
N ILE A 210 -23.78 -10.06 15.48
CA ILE A 210 -22.71 -10.87 14.89
C ILE A 210 -21.31 -10.32 15.23
N THR A 211 -21.22 -9.10 15.74
CA THR A 211 -19.97 -8.42 16.15
C THR A 211 -20.26 -7.42 17.26
N GLY A 212 -19.21 -6.95 17.96
CA GLY A 212 -19.34 -5.90 18.98
C GLY A 212 -19.59 -4.52 18.40
N GLU A 213 -20.34 -3.68 19.09
CA GLU A 213 -20.67 -2.31 18.65
C GLU A 213 -19.47 -1.37 18.53
N HIS A 214 -18.32 -1.72 19.13
CA HIS A 214 -17.09 -0.91 19.07
C HIS A 214 -16.14 -1.36 17.96
N THR A 215 -16.48 -2.44 17.25
CA THR A 215 -15.60 -2.97 16.20
C THR A 215 -15.61 -2.09 14.95
N PRO A 216 -14.52 -2.07 14.19
CA PRO A 216 -14.48 -1.41 12.89
C PRO A 216 -15.59 -1.87 11.93
N LEU A 217 -15.93 -3.16 11.90
CA LEU A 217 -17.02 -3.69 11.08
C LEU A 217 -18.36 -3.03 11.44
N TYR A 218 -18.70 -2.95 12.72
CA TYR A 218 -19.95 -2.32 13.17
C TYR A 218 -19.97 -0.83 12.82
N ASN A 219 -18.87 -0.11 13.10
CA ASN A 219 -18.74 1.32 12.83
C ASN A 219 -18.92 1.64 11.35
N ILE A 220 -18.34 0.84 10.44
CA ILE A 220 -18.49 1.05 8.99
C ILE A 220 -19.91 0.64 8.52
N ALA A 221 -20.45 -0.47 9.04
CA ALA A 221 -21.80 -0.94 8.68
C ALA A 221 -22.91 0.07 9.04
N THR A 222 -22.71 0.84 10.10
CA THR A 222 -23.67 1.85 10.61
C THR A 222 -23.28 3.28 10.24
N HIS A 223 -22.16 3.47 9.52
CA HIS A 223 -21.71 4.80 9.11
C HIS A 223 -22.70 5.47 8.17
N ARG A 224 -22.87 6.80 8.39
CA ARG A 224 -23.71 7.65 7.55
C ARG A 224 -22.84 8.57 6.72
N ASP A 225 -23.24 8.81 5.49
CA ASP A 225 -22.58 9.75 4.60
C ASP A 225 -22.78 11.23 4.99
N ILE A 226 -22.27 12.15 4.19
CA ILE A 226 -22.40 13.60 4.44
C ILE A 226 -23.86 14.10 4.41
N ASN A 227 -24.79 13.34 3.82
CA ASN A 227 -26.22 13.66 3.76
C ASN A 227 -26.99 13.06 4.95
N GLY A 228 -26.32 12.25 5.77
CA GLY A 228 -26.94 11.55 6.90
C GLY A 228 -27.55 10.19 6.54
N ASP A 229 -27.38 9.71 5.29
CA ASP A 229 -27.89 8.44 4.82
C ASP A 229 -26.90 7.31 5.14
N LEU A 230 -27.42 6.11 5.46
CA LEU A 230 -26.57 4.93 5.59
C LEU A 230 -25.89 4.63 4.26
N LEU A 231 -24.60 4.25 4.33
CA LEU A 231 -23.89 3.82 3.13
C LEU A 231 -24.58 2.61 2.50
N ASP A 232 -24.57 2.53 1.16
CA ASP A 232 -24.98 1.32 0.46
C ASP A 232 -24.19 0.11 0.97
N GLU A 233 -24.83 -1.07 1.09
CA GLU A 233 -24.18 -2.28 1.64
C GLU A 233 -22.95 -2.70 0.83
N LYS A 234 -22.96 -2.46 -0.48
CA LYS A 234 -21.82 -2.72 -1.34
C LYS A 234 -20.67 -1.76 -1.02
N VAL A 235 -20.97 -0.49 -0.76
CA VAL A 235 -19.94 0.50 -0.36
C VAL A 235 -19.38 0.13 1.01
N VAL A 236 -20.22 -0.29 1.98
CA VAL A 236 -19.74 -0.83 3.26
C VAL A 236 -18.78 -2.00 3.05
N ALA A 237 -19.14 -2.95 2.20
CA ALA A 237 -18.29 -4.12 1.91
C ALA A 237 -16.94 -3.68 1.30
N VAL A 238 -16.93 -2.68 0.40
CA VAL A 238 -15.72 -2.09 -0.16
C VAL A 238 -14.87 -1.45 0.94
N GLU A 239 -15.46 -0.70 1.87
CA GLU A 239 -14.71 -0.01 2.93
C GLU A 239 -14.18 -0.96 4.01
N VAL A 240 -14.93 -2.01 4.37
CA VAL A 240 -14.40 -3.07 5.24
C VAL A 240 -13.24 -3.78 4.54
N LEU A 241 -13.38 -4.09 3.25
CA LEU A 241 -12.32 -4.69 2.46
C LEU A 241 -11.08 -3.77 2.33
N ASN A 242 -11.27 -2.45 2.39
CA ASN A 242 -10.20 -1.45 2.46
C ASN A 242 -9.45 -1.44 3.80
N LEU A 243 -9.91 -2.17 4.83
CA LEU A 243 -9.14 -2.51 6.03
C LEU A 243 -8.47 -3.87 5.88
N LEU A 244 -9.22 -4.90 5.48
CA LEU A 244 -8.73 -6.29 5.44
C LEU A 244 -7.58 -6.45 4.44
N ARG A 245 -7.82 -6.16 3.18
CA ARG A 245 -6.86 -6.38 2.09
C ARG A 245 -5.55 -5.60 2.24
N PRO A 246 -5.53 -4.27 2.51
CA PRO A 246 -4.29 -3.53 2.67
C PRO A 246 -3.46 -4.01 3.87
N THR A 247 -4.11 -4.47 4.93
CA THR A 247 -3.40 -5.04 6.08
C THR A 247 -2.70 -6.34 5.70
N VAL A 248 -3.37 -7.22 4.92
CA VAL A 248 -2.73 -8.45 4.41
C VAL A 248 -1.59 -8.11 3.45
N ALA A 249 -1.69 -7.03 2.67
CA ALA A 249 -0.62 -6.58 1.79
C ALA A 249 0.66 -6.10 2.53
N ILE A 250 0.61 -5.89 3.86
CA ILE A 250 1.82 -5.64 4.67
C ILE A 250 2.78 -6.85 4.62
N SER A 251 2.29 -8.05 4.29
CA SER A 251 3.13 -9.24 4.05
C SER A 251 4.26 -8.98 3.05
N VAL A 252 4.02 -8.12 2.06
CA VAL A 252 5.04 -7.64 1.12
C VAL A 252 6.19 -6.96 1.86
N TYR A 253 5.86 -6.01 2.74
CA TYR A 253 6.87 -5.31 3.56
C TYR A 253 7.53 -6.22 4.59
N ILE A 254 6.83 -7.24 5.09
CA ILE A 254 7.43 -8.24 6.00
C ILE A 254 8.50 -9.05 5.26
N ALA A 255 8.18 -9.56 4.06
CA ALA A 255 9.15 -10.27 3.23
C ALA A 255 10.35 -9.40 2.82
N LEU A 256 10.09 -8.12 2.46
CA LEU A 256 11.13 -7.14 2.14
C LEU A 256 11.96 -6.75 3.37
N SER A 257 11.35 -6.71 4.56
CA SER A 257 12.09 -6.49 5.83
C SER A 257 13.01 -7.67 6.14
N ALA A 258 12.55 -8.90 5.90
CA ALA A 258 13.37 -10.10 6.08
C ALA A 258 14.55 -10.12 5.08
N LEU A 259 14.31 -9.71 3.82
CA LEU A 259 15.37 -9.51 2.83
C LEU A 259 16.39 -8.46 3.31
N ALA A 260 15.91 -7.32 3.83
CA ALA A 260 16.81 -6.28 4.38
C ALA A 260 17.63 -6.78 5.58
N LEU A 261 17.03 -7.56 6.48
CA LEU A 261 17.76 -8.18 7.60
C LEU A 261 18.81 -9.19 7.14
N HIS A 262 18.61 -9.83 5.98
CA HIS A 262 19.55 -10.76 5.38
C HIS A 262 20.68 -10.04 4.65
N ASP A 263 20.35 -9.08 3.78
CA ASP A 263 21.31 -8.38 2.93
C ASP A 263 22.17 -7.37 3.70
N TYR A 264 21.65 -6.83 4.83
CA TYR A 264 22.31 -5.80 5.66
C TYR A 264 22.48 -6.27 7.12
N PRO A 265 23.37 -7.26 7.37
CA PRO A 265 23.57 -7.83 8.70
C PRO A 265 23.98 -6.81 9.75
N GLU A 266 24.74 -5.77 9.37
CA GLU A 266 25.10 -4.66 10.26
C GLU A 266 23.90 -3.86 10.76
N ALA A 267 22.89 -3.67 9.89
CA ALA A 267 21.64 -3.01 10.26
C ALA A 267 20.79 -3.93 11.18
N LYS A 268 20.83 -5.25 10.94
CA LYS A 268 20.19 -6.25 11.83
C LYS A 268 20.80 -6.23 13.23
N GLU A 269 22.14 -6.22 13.32
CA GLU A 269 22.85 -6.19 14.63
C GLU A 269 22.44 -4.98 15.47
N LYS A 270 22.26 -3.82 14.86
CA LYS A 270 21.79 -2.60 15.53
C LYS A 270 20.33 -2.68 16.06
N LEU A 271 19.57 -3.68 15.65
CA LEU A 271 18.19 -3.91 16.10
C LEU A 271 18.11 -4.90 17.27
N VAL A 272 19.19 -5.62 17.59
CA VAL A 272 19.20 -6.53 18.73
C VAL A 272 19.01 -5.72 20.03
N ASP A 273 17.96 -6.04 20.77
CA ASP A 273 17.56 -5.35 22.00
C ASP A 273 17.44 -3.81 21.90
N ALA A 274 17.23 -3.31 20.67
CA ALA A 274 17.12 -1.88 20.40
C ALA A 274 15.77 -1.30 20.84
N ASP A 275 15.70 0.03 20.93
CA ASP A 275 14.47 0.76 21.21
C ASP A 275 13.53 0.86 20.01
N ALA A 276 12.31 1.31 20.25
CA ALA A 276 11.29 1.48 19.20
C ALA A 276 11.71 2.50 18.10
N VAL A 277 12.62 3.42 18.42
CA VAL A 277 13.09 4.44 17.46
C VAL A 277 14.01 3.81 16.43
N ALA A 278 14.90 2.90 16.83
CA ALA A 278 15.76 2.16 15.89
C ALA A 278 14.90 1.30 14.93
N TYR A 279 13.93 0.56 15.47
CA TYR A 279 12.98 -0.19 14.63
C TYR A 279 12.22 0.70 13.64
N LYS A 280 11.78 1.88 14.10
CA LYS A 280 11.07 2.82 13.23
C LYS A 280 11.95 3.30 12.07
N ARG A 281 13.23 3.61 12.32
CA ARG A 281 14.17 4.00 11.26
C ARG A 281 14.36 2.89 10.23
N PHE A 282 14.54 1.67 10.67
CA PHE A 282 14.65 0.51 9.80
C PHE A 282 13.38 0.31 8.95
N VAL A 283 12.20 0.40 9.56
CA VAL A 283 10.91 0.33 8.86
C VAL A 283 10.78 1.43 7.80
N GLN A 284 11.12 2.67 8.15
CA GLN A 284 11.05 3.78 7.20
C GLN A 284 12.00 3.57 6.02
N GLU A 285 13.23 3.09 6.28
CA GLU A 285 14.18 2.81 5.20
C GLU A 285 13.72 1.63 4.34
N THR A 286 13.15 0.58 4.92
CA THR A 286 12.55 -0.52 4.16
C THR A 286 11.45 0.00 3.23
N ARG A 287 10.58 0.88 3.72
CA ARG A 287 9.49 1.49 2.94
C ARG A 287 9.98 2.45 1.86
N ARG A 288 11.13 3.08 2.07
CA ARG A 288 11.78 3.97 1.08
C ARG A 288 12.47 3.18 -0.01
N TYR A 289 13.28 2.23 0.39
CA TYR A 289 14.23 1.53 -0.46
C TYR A 289 13.58 0.50 -1.37
N TYR A 290 12.63 -0.27 -0.83
CA TYR A 290 12.01 -1.35 -1.60
C TYR A 290 10.77 -0.91 -2.38
N PRO A 291 10.55 -1.51 -3.57
CA PRO A 291 9.42 -1.17 -4.42
C PRO A 291 8.10 -1.70 -3.85
N PHE A 292 7.13 -0.81 -3.65
CA PHE A 292 5.78 -1.19 -3.18
C PHE A 292 4.68 -0.70 -4.14
N PHE A 293 4.53 0.63 -4.31
CA PHE A 293 3.69 1.21 -5.36
C PHE A 293 4.53 2.02 -6.33
N PRO A 294 4.38 1.83 -7.66
CA PRO A 294 5.15 2.59 -8.64
C PRO A 294 4.68 4.03 -8.76
N VAL A 295 3.37 4.26 -8.88
CA VAL A 295 2.79 5.57 -9.20
C VAL A 295 1.46 5.81 -8.49
N ALA A 296 1.12 7.09 -8.30
CA ALA A 296 -0.21 7.54 -7.92
C ALA A 296 -0.87 8.29 -9.10
N PRO A 297 -2.11 7.92 -9.52
CA PRO A 297 -2.82 8.63 -10.58
C PRO A 297 -3.71 9.75 -10.04
N ALA A 298 -3.84 10.83 -10.80
CA ALA A 298 -4.82 11.89 -10.60
C ALA A 298 -5.26 12.49 -11.93
N ILE A 299 -6.39 13.18 -11.93
CA ILE A 299 -6.90 13.94 -13.09
C ILE A 299 -6.85 15.43 -12.76
N VAL A 300 -6.37 16.23 -13.70
CA VAL A 300 -6.44 17.70 -13.62
C VAL A 300 -7.89 18.14 -13.50
N LYS A 301 -8.23 18.87 -12.42
CA LYS A 301 -9.59 19.29 -12.07
C LYS A 301 -10.04 20.49 -12.87
N GLN A 302 -9.12 21.41 -13.17
CA GLN A 302 -9.31 22.64 -13.96
C GLN A 302 -7.98 23.08 -14.57
N ASP A 303 -8.02 23.88 -15.63
CA ASP A 303 -6.80 24.40 -16.27
C ASP A 303 -5.96 25.22 -15.27
N PHE A 304 -4.68 24.94 -15.19
CA PHE A 304 -3.72 25.74 -14.42
C PHE A 304 -2.32 25.75 -15.05
N LEU A 305 -1.55 26.75 -14.71
CA LEU A 305 -0.15 26.88 -15.06
C LEU A 305 0.70 26.58 -13.82
N TRP A 306 1.67 25.69 -13.97
CA TRP A 306 2.65 25.39 -12.92
C TRP A 306 4.03 25.13 -13.52
N ASP A 307 5.05 25.72 -12.94
CA ASP A 307 6.45 25.64 -13.40
C ASP A 307 6.62 25.93 -14.92
N GLY A 308 5.86 26.91 -15.42
CA GLY A 308 5.87 27.28 -16.86
C GLY A 308 5.08 26.37 -17.79
N TYR A 309 4.47 25.29 -17.29
CA TYR A 309 3.74 24.29 -18.08
C TYR A 309 2.22 24.38 -17.89
N ASP A 310 1.48 24.20 -18.99
CA ASP A 310 0.02 24.16 -19.01
C ASP A 310 -0.47 22.75 -18.61
N PHE A 311 -1.26 22.67 -17.53
CA PHE A 311 -2.04 21.50 -17.14
C PHE A 311 -3.50 21.71 -17.57
N LYS A 312 -3.97 20.90 -18.52
CA LYS A 312 -5.33 21.00 -19.06
C LYS A 312 -6.30 20.12 -18.30
N GLU A 313 -7.51 20.63 -18.04
CA GLU A 313 -8.60 19.88 -17.42
C GLU A 313 -8.79 18.51 -18.09
N GLY A 314 -9.01 17.49 -17.27
CA GLY A 314 -9.19 16.10 -17.74
C GLY A 314 -7.90 15.35 -18.06
N THR A 315 -6.72 16.01 -18.03
CA THR A 315 -5.44 15.34 -18.27
C THR A 315 -5.14 14.37 -17.12
N LEU A 316 -4.78 13.13 -17.44
CA LEU A 316 -4.26 12.16 -16.48
C LEU A 316 -2.82 12.52 -16.11
N VAL A 317 -2.55 12.54 -14.81
CA VAL A 317 -1.21 12.78 -14.25
C VAL A 317 -0.80 11.61 -13.40
N LEU A 318 0.44 11.16 -13.53
CA LEU A 318 1.07 10.12 -12.72
C LEU A 318 2.21 10.72 -11.90
N LEU A 319 2.11 10.62 -10.59
CA LEU A 319 3.21 10.95 -9.68
C LEU A 319 4.04 9.68 -9.43
N ASP A 320 5.35 9.77 -9.64
CA ASP A 320 6.32 8.70 -9.39
C ASP A 320 6.52 8.51 -7.87
N LEU A 321 5.94 7.48 -7.28
CA LEU A 321 6.10 7.20 -5.85
C LEU A 321 7.46 6.54 -5.56
N TYR A 322 7.81 5.53 -6.36
CA TYR A 322 9.08 4.83 -6.17
C TYR A 322 10.27 5.72 -6.50
N GLY A 323 10.22 6.41 -7.65
CA GLY A 323 11.30 7.31 -8.06
C GLY A 323 11.46 8.52 -7.13
N ASN A 324 10.39 8.99 -6.46
CA ASN A 324 10.48 10.03 -5.44
C ASN A 324 11.27 9.56 -4.21
N ASN A 325 11.01 8.32 -3.77
CA ASN A 325 11.74 7.70 -2.66
C ASN A 325 13.22 7.42 -3.00
N HIS A 326 13.60 7.52 -4.27
CA HIS A 326 14.98 7.35 -4.79
C HIS A 326 15.49 8.61 -5.50
N HIS A 327 14.82 9.75 -5.31
CA HIS A 327 15.22 10.99 -6.01
C HIS A 327 16.56 11.53 -5.46
N PRO A 328 17.58 11.75 -6.30
CA PRO A 328 18.91 12.12 -5.82
C PRO A 328 18.99 13.50 -5.16
N GLU A 329 18.04 14.40 -5.46
CA GLU A 329 17.93 15.69 -4.80
C GLU A 329 17.22 15.62 -3.44
N LEU A 330 16.44 14.56 -3.18
CA LEU A 330 15.74 14.37 -1.92
C LEU A 330 16.49 13.46 -0.95
N TRP A 331 17.27 12.52 -1.47
CA TRP A 331 17.94 11.50 -0.68
C TRP A 331 19.43 11.42 -1.03
N ASN A 332 20.28 11.61 -0.04
CA ASN A 332 21.70 11.32 -0.21
C ASN A 332 21.89 9.80 -0.33
N GLU A 333 22.72 9.35 -1.29
CA GLU A 333 22.92 7.93 -1.58
C GLU A 333 21.59 7.15 -1.71
N PRO A 334 20.72 7.53 -2.68
CA PRO A 334 19.34 7.03 -2.75
C PRO A 334 19.25 5.52 -3.00
N ASN A 335 20.30 4.90 -3.54
CA ASN A 335 20.38 3.48 -3.86
C ASN A 335 21.04 2.65 -2.74
N GLU A 336 21.38 3.26 -1.61
CA GLU A 336 21.91 2.58 -0.43
C GLU A 336 20.83 2.45 0.65
N PHE A 337 20.88 1.32 1.38
CA PHE A 337 19.98 1.05 2.50
C PHE A 337 20.60 1.59 3.80
N ILE A 338 20.15 2.76 4.24
CA ILE A 338 20.72 3.49 5.38
C ILE A 338 19.61 3.92 6.34
N PRO A 339 19.23 3.09 7.35
CA PRO A 339 18.19 3.44 8.32
C PRO A 339 18.43 4.75 9.07
N GLU A 340 19.69 5.09 9.30
CA GLU A 340 20.12 6.29 10.01
C GLU A 340 19.74 7.60 9.34
N ARG A 341 19.44 7.61 8.02
CA ARG A 341 18.96 8.81 7.31
C ARG A 341 17.68 9.39 7.91
N PHE A 342 16.86 8.53 8.55
CA PHE A 342 15.63 8.93 9.22
C PHE A 342 15.84 9.52 10.63
N LYS A 343 17.08 9.65 11.11
CA LYS A 343 17.39 10.32 12.37
C LYS A 343 17.08 11.81 12.31
N ASP A 344 17.52 12.44 11.22
CA ASP A 344 17.48 13.88 11.03
C ASP A 344 16.48 14.31 9.93
N TRP A 345 15.63 13.37 9.46
CA TRP A 345 14.60 13.65 8.46
C TRP A 345 13.51 14.58 9.00
N ASP A 346 13.21 15.66 8.27
CA ASP A 346 12.30 16.74 8.64
C ASP A 346 10.81 16.35 8.62
N LYS A 347 10.49 15.11 8.20
CA LYS A 347 9.13 14.56 8.09
C LYS A 347 8.25 15.28 7.07
N SER A 348 8.85 15.82 6.01
CA SER A 348 8.08 16.39 4.91
C SER A 348 7.07 15.39 4.36
N PRO A 349 5.81 15.78 4.14
CA PRO A 349 4.79 14.90 3.57
C PRO A 349 4.90 14.72 2.06
N PHE A 350 5.93 15.29 1.40
CA PHE A 350 6.08 15.33 -0.04
C PHE A 350 7.40 14.74 -0.57
N ASP A 351 8.39 14.53 0.27
CA ASP A 351 9.66 13.90 -0.10
C ASP A 351 9.66 12.38 0.13
N PHE A 352 9.01 11.90 1.19
CA PHE A 352 8.86 10.49 1.54
C PHE A 352 7.41 10.04 1.40
N ILE A 353 7.09 9.43 0.25
CA ILE A 353 5.70 9.15 -0.16
C ILE A 353 5.45 7.68 -0.56
N PRO A 354 5.97 6.68 0.19
CA PRO A 354 5.84 5.26 -0.20
C PRO A 354 4.38 4.77 -0.23
N GLN A 355 3.51 5.40 0.53
CA GLN A 355 2.06 5.12 0.60
C GLN A 355 1.24 6.39 0.31
N GLY A 356 1.77 7.25 -0.57
CA GLY A 356 1.22 8.56 -0.87
C GLY A 356 1.74 9.66 0.03
N GLY A 357 1.44 10.90 -0.33
CA GLY A 357 1.88 12.12 0.36
C GLY A 357 0.73 13.05 0.71
N GLY A 358 1.10 14.28 1.12
CA GLY A 358 0.14 15.31 1.52
C GLY A 358 -0.37 15.14 2.95
N ASP A 359 -1.48 15.83 3.25
CA ASP A 359 -2.10 15.80 4.58
C ASP A 359 -2.57 14.40 4.96
N TYR A 360 -2.17 13.95 6.15
CA TYR A 360 -2.49 12.61 6.64
C TYR A 360 -3.94 12.45 7.06
N ILE A 361 -4.53 13.51 7.63
CA ILE A 361 -5.87 13.45 8.22
C ILE A 361 -6.96 13.60 7.16
N THR A 362 -6.81 14.58 6.27
CA THR A 362 -7.85 14.96 5.30
C THR A 362 -7.51 14.63 3.85
N GLY A 363 -6.23 14.37 3.55
CA GLY A 363 -5.74 14.12 2.20
C GLY A 363 -5.81 12.65 1.77
N HIS A 364 -5.37 12.40 0.54
CA HIS A 364 -5.32 11.06 -0.06
C HIS A 364 -4.13 10.19 0.40
N ARG A 365 -3.33 10.66 1.36
CA ARG A 365 -2.29 9.84 2.00
C ARG A 365 -2.93 8.66 2.72
N CYS A 366 -2.30 7.50 2.70
CA CYS A 366 -2.84 6.25 3.25
C CYS A 366 -3.22 6.38 4.72
N ALA A 367 -4.48 6.12 5.08
CA ALA A 367 -4.94 6.14 6.47
C ALA A 367 -4.25 5.08 7.34
N GLY A 368 -3.95 3.91 6.75
CA GLY A 368 -3.29 2.79 7.41
C GLY A 368 -1.76 2.88 7.47
N GLU A 369 -1.16 4.03 7.21
CA GLU A 369 0.31 4.16 7.21
C GLU A 369 0.91 3.83 8.58
N TRP A 370 0.35 4.37 9.66
CA TRP A 370 0.84 4.08 11.02
C TRP A 370 0.55 2.65 11.46
N LEU A 371 -0.55 2.05 10.98
CA LEU A 371 -0.83 0.62 11.17
C LEU A 371 0.28 -0.22 10.50
N THR A 372 0.63 0.11 9.25
CA THR A 372 1.72 -0.56 8.55
C THR A 372 3.03 -0.47 9.33
N ILE A 373 3.40 0.73 9.80
CA ILE A 373 4.62 0.95 10.57
C ILE A 373 4.61 0.13 11.87
N SER A 374 3.51 0.16 12.63
CA SER A 374 3.37 -0.55 13.90
C SER A 374 3.50 -2.07 13.71
N VAL A 375 2.81 -2.63 12.72
CA VAL A 375 2.87 -4.06 12.40
C VAL A 375 4.28 -4.45 11.94
N MET A 376 4.90 -3.69 11.04
CA MET A 376 6.27 -3.97 10.59
C MET A 376 7.27 -3.95 11.75
N GLN A 377 7.21 -2.95 12.64
CA GLN A 377 8.09 -2.88 13.82
C GLN A 377 7.94 -4.13 14.69
N ARG A 378 6.71 -4.59 14.92
CA ARG A 378 6.42 -5.79 15.69
C ARG A 378 7.00 -7.06 15.03
N CYS A 379 6.76 -7.24 13.74
CA CYS A 379 7.26 -8.39 13.00
C CYS A 379 8.79 -8.44 12.94
N ILE A 380 9.43 -7.28 12.68
CA ILE A 380 10.90 -7.19 12.66
C ILE A 380 11.47 -7.51 14.05
N ASN A 381 10.86 -6.99 15.14
CA ASN A 381 11.29 -7.33 16.49
C ASN A 381 11.22 -8.85 16.76
N ILE A 382 10.17 -9.52 16.30
CA ILE A 382 10.05 -10.97 16.43
C ILE A 382 11.17 -11.67 15.67
N MET A 383 11.38 -11.31 14.40
CA MET A 383 12.42 -11.92 13.55
C MET A 383 13.85 -11.72 14.10
N VAL A 384 14.11 -10.61 14.78
CA VAL A 384 15.44 -10.30 15.34
C VAL A 384 15.64 -10.91 16.74
N ASN A 385 14.65 -10.77 17.63
CA ASN A 385 14.86 -11.06 19.05
C ASN A 385 14.13 -12.31 19.57
N LYS A 386 13.11 -12.82 18.86
CA LYS A 386 12.22 -13.87 19.41
C LYS A 386 12.23 -15.18 18.63
N MET A 387 12.95 -15.23 17.50
CA MET A 387 13.08 -16.47 16.72
C MET A 387 14.47 -16.61 16.10
N ASP A 388 14.88 -17.85 15.96
CA ASP A 388 16.06 -18.24 15.18
C ASP A 388 15.59 -18.93 13.89
N TYR A 389 16.32 -18.76 12.82
CA TYR A 389 16.05 -19.37 11.52
C TYR A 389 17.30 -19.36 10.63
N ILE A 390 17.28 -20.21 9.63
CA ILE A 390 18.28 -20.25 8.57
C ILE A 390 17.64 -19.73 7.28
N VAL A 391 18.35 -18.90 6.53
CA VAL A 391 17.98 -18.52 5.18
C VAL A 391 18.78 -19.40 4.23
N PRO A 392 18.15 -20.40 3.56
CA PRO A 392 18.85 -21.27 2.61
C PRO A 392 19.20 -20.53 1.33
N GLU A 393 20.03 -21.16 0.48
CA GLU A 393 20.27 -20.67 -0.87
C GLU A 393 18.97 -20.66 -1.68
N GLN A 394 18.56 -19.51 -2.18
CA GLN A 394 17.28 -19.29 -2.83
C GLN A 394 17.32 -18.07 -3.77
N ASP A 395 16.30 -17.91 -4.63
CA ASP A 395 16.21 -16.75 -5.53
C ASP A 395 15.53 -15.56 -4.80
N LEU A 396 16.36 -14.67 -4.24
CA LEU A 396 15.95 -13.45 -3.55
C LEU A 396 15.79 -12.24 -4.48
N SER A 397 15.93 -12.42 -5.79
CA SER A 397 15.81 -11.32 -6.75
C SER A 397 14.43 -10.68 -6.74
N LEU A 398 14.40 -9.33 -6.85
CA LEU A 398 13.21 -8.55 -6.94
C LEU A 398 12.90 -8.18 -8.40
N SER A 399 11.63 -8.19 -8.75
CA SER A 399 11.20 -7.75 -10.08
C SER A 399 10.78 -6.29 -10.06
N MET A 400 11.49 -5.44 -10.81
CA MET A 400 11.07 -4.04 -10.99
C MET A 400 9.87 -3.86 -11.94
N LYS A 401 9.32 -4.97 -12.47
CA LYS A 401 8.19 -4.99 -13.40
C LYS A 401 6.90 -5.47 -12.78
N LYS A 402 6.98 -6.24 -11.69
CA LYS A 402 5.81 -6.86 -11.06
C LYS A 402 5.40 -6.09 -9.81
N MET A 403 4.10 -5.86 -9.66
CA MET A 403 3.49 -5.31 -8.46
C MET A 403 2.55 -6.38 -7.84
N PRO A 404 2.75 -6.73 -6.56
CA PRO A 404 3.85 -6.31 -5.71
C PRO A 404 5.19 -6.94 -6.15
N SER A 405 6.30 -6.27 -5.82
CA SER A 405 7.64 -6.84 -5.94
C SER A 405 8.03 -7.49 -4.62
N ILE A 406 8.21 -8.79 -4.63
CA ILE A 406 8.66 -9.59 -3.49
C ILE A 406 9.85 -10.45 -3.93
N PRO A 407 10.66 -10.97 -2.99
CA PRO A 407 11.65 -11.98 -3.32
C PRO A 407 11.00 -13.12 -4.11
N LYS A 408 11.64 -13.56 -5.18
CA LYS A 408 11.01 -14.51 -6.12
C LYS A 408 10.69 -15.87 -5.48
N SER A 409 11.45 -16.25 -4.45
CA SER A 409 11.21 -17.42 -3.61
C SER A 409 10.12 -17.23 -2.54
N GLY A 410 9.53 -16.02 -2.36
CA GLY A 410 8.65 -15.69 -1.24
C GLY A 410 9.37 -15.54 0.11
N PHE A 411 10.70 -15.65 0.12
CA PHE A 411 11.60 -15.66 1.27
C PHE A 411 11.44 -16.92 2.13
N ILE A 412 12.13 -17.99 1.76
CA ILE A 412 12.13 -19.28 2.46
C ILE A 412 12.95 -19.19 3.74
N LEU A 413 12.43 -19.73 4.82
CA LEU A 413 13.11 -19.92 6.10
C LEU A 413 13.12 -21.40 6.45
N GLU A 414 14.25 -21.90 6.93
CA GLU A 414 14.45 -23.26 7.43
C GLU A 414 14.76 -23.27 8.92
N HIS A 415 14.49 -24.39 9.59
CA HIS A 415 14.81 -24.63 11.00
C HIS A 415 14.32 -23.49 11.92
N VAL A 416 13.14 -22.99 11.67
CA VAL A 416 12.53 -21.93 12.49
C VAL A 416 12.31 -22.43 13.90
N ARG A 417 12.78 -21.66 14.91
CA ARG A 417 12.62 -21.97 16.34
C ARG A 417 12.38 -20.70 17.15
N ARG A 418 11.65 -20.81 18.22
CA ARG A 418 11.57 -19.76 19.23
C ARG A 418 12.90 -19.65 20.00
N LYS A 419 13.31 -18.40 20.30
CA LYS A 419 14.40 -18.10 21.23
C LYS A 419 13.96 -18.29 22.66
#